data_b6c6e2794fd3a2bb74926569d521188d
#
_entry.id   b6c6e2794fd3a2bb74926569d521188d
#
_cell.length_a   1.000
_cell.length_b   1.000
_cell.length_c   1.000
_cell.angle_alpha   90.00
_cell.angle_beta   90.00
_cell.angle_gamma   90.00
#
_symmetry.space_group_name_H-M   'P 1'
#
loop_
_entity.id
_entity.type
_entity.pdbx_description
1 polymer ?
#
loop_
_entity_poly.entity_id
_entity_poly.type
_entity_poly.pdbx_seq_one_letter_code
_entity_poly.pdbx_strand_id
1 'polypeptide(L)'
;NTETLTAEELDQKDIMTLFEKTANGAIIIDHAGDIKQSVCQSMLKACDEMQGKGILLILTDTKQDMDRLIRMNPKVQDYFNVKIDIQVLDNDGLVNFGREYAREQEYSIDDMGVLALYNRIEERQTNEHAVTVEEVKEIINEAIKHADKKNISHFMDVVFAKRYDKEDMIVLREKDFIKK
;
A
#
# COMPACT_ATOMS: atom_id res chain seq x y z
N ASN A 1 -9.67 -16.98 -9.75
CA ASN A 1 -9.43 -16.13 -10.93
C ASN A 1 -9.49 -14.66 -10.53
N THR A 2 -8.35 -13.94 -10.61
CA THR A 2 -8.31 -12.48 -10.40
C THR A 2 -7.60 -11.87 -11.58
N GLU A 3 -8.23 -10.87 -12.21
CA GLU A 3 -7.64 -10.05 -13.25
C GLU A 3 -7.44 -8.64 -12.70
N THR A 4 -6.23 -8.11 -12.83
CA THR A 4 -5.91 -6.71 -12.48
C THR A 4 -5.47 -6.01 -13.75
N LEU A 5 -6.06 -4.87 -14.06
CA LEU A 5 -5.79 -4.10 -15.27
C LEU A 5 -6.04 -2.62 -15.02
N THR A 6 -5.41 -1.78 -15.83
CA THR A 6 -5.67 -0.34 -15.83
C THR A 6 -6.89 0.02 -16.68
N ALA A 7 -7.41 1.25 -16.53
CA ALA A 7 -8.46 1.77 -17.39
C ALA A 7 -8.06 1.75 -18.87
N GLU A 8 -6.80 2.02 -19.19
CA GLU A 8 -6.28 1.98 -20.57
C GLU A 8 -6.27 0.56 -21.14
N GLU A 9 -5.86 -0.43 -20.35
CA GLU A 9 -5.89 -1.84 -20.76
C GLU A 9 -7.33 -2.35 -20.92
N LEU A 10 -8.25 -1.87 -20.08
CA LEU A 10 -9.68 -2.19 -20.18
C LEU A 10 -10.28 -1.70 -21.50
N ASP A 11 -9.88 -0.51 -21.97
CA ASP A 11 -10.34 0.06 -23.25
C ASP A 11 -10.02 -0.81 -24.47
N GLN A 12 -8.98 -1.65 -24.35
CA GLN A 12 -8.53 -2.54 -25.43
C GLN A 12 -9.13 -3.95 -25.36
N LYS A 13 -9.87 -4.27 -24.28
CA LYS A 13 -10.43 -5.60 -24.07
C LYS A 13 -11.92 -5.66 -24.47
N ASP A 14 -12.35 -6.83 -24.91
CA ASP A 14 -13.76 -7.17 -24.96
C ASP A 14 -14.28 -7.41 -23.54
N ILE A 15 -15.13 -6.49 -23.07
CA ILE A 15 -15.63 -6.44 -21.69
C ILE A 15 -16.41 -7.71 -21.32
N MET A 16 -17.28 -8.20 -22.24
CA MET A 16 -18.06 -9.41 -21.97
C MET A 16 -17.17 -10.63 -21.83
N THR A 17 -16.22 -10.80 -22.74
CA THR A 17 -15.25 -11.89 -22.67
C THR A 17 -14.41 -11.84 -21.38
N LEU A 18 -14.03 -10.64 -20.91
CA LEU A 18 -13.32 -10.46 -19.65
C LEU A 18 -14.16 -10.95 -18.48
N PHE A 19 -15.42 -10.52 -18.38
CA PHE A 19 -16.32 -10.90 -17.30
C PHE A 19 -16.63 -12.41 -17.32
N GLU A 20 -16.84 -13.01 -18.48
CA GLU A 20 -17.07 -14.45 -18.62
C GLU A 20 -15.88 -15.28 -18.12
N LYS A 21 -14.65 -14.88 -18.48
CA LYS A 21 -13.41 -15.55 -18.03
C LYS A 21 -13.17 -15.41 -16.52
N THR A 22 -13.69 -14.35 -15.91
CA THR A 22 -13.46 -14.04 -14.49
C THR A 22 -14.65 -14.46 -13.62
N ALA A 23 -15.57 -15.24 -14.13
CA ALA A 23 -16.70 -15.76 -13.36
C ALA A 23 -16.21 -16.48 -12.07
N ASN A 24 -16.89 -16.22 -10.94
CA ASN A 24 -16.49 -16.65 -9.58
C ASN A 24 -15.09 -16.15 -9.16
N GLY A 25 -14.71 -14.96 -9.59
CA GLY A 25 -13.43 -14.35 -9.32
C GLY A 25 -13.53 -12.84 -9.09
N ALA A 26 -12.43 -12.11 -9.31
CA ALA A 26 -12.38 -10.66 -9.13
C ALA A 26 -11.77 -9.95 -10.34
N ILE A 27 -12.30 -8.79 -10.67
CA ILE A 27 -11.73 -7.84 -11.62
C ILE A 27 -11.37 -6.58 -10.83
N ILE A 28 -10.10 -6.19 -10.87
CA ILE A 28 -9.60 -4.97 -10.25
C ILE A 28 -9.20 -4.02 -11.39
N ILE A 29 -9.80 -2.84 -11.42
CA ILE A 29 -9.50 -1.81 -12.41
C ILE A 29 -8.84 -0.64 -11.70
N ASP A 30 -7.55 -0.45 -11.98
CA ASP A 30 -6.77 0.66 -11.47
C ASP A 30 -6.85 1.87 -12.40
N HIS A 31 -6.66 3.07 -11.85
CA HIS A 31 -6.89 4.34 -12.54
C HIS A 31 -8.30 4.44 -13.15
N ALA A 32 -9.30 3.99 -12.39
CA ALA A 32 -10.69 3.87 -12.86
C ALA A 32 -11.33 5.21 -13.24
N GLY A 33 -10.81 6.34 -12.73
CA GLY A 33 -11.23 7.69 -13.11
C GLY A 33 -10.96 8.04 -14.58
N ASP A 34 -10.08 7.28 -15.24
CA ASP A 34 -9.74 7.46 -16.66
C ASP A 34 -10.56 6.57 -17.60
N ILE A 35 -11.49 5.76 -17.06
CA ILE A 35 -12.40 4.94 -17.86
C ILE A 35 -13.25 5.83 -18.78
N LYS A 36 -13.17 5.58 -20.08
CA LYS A 36 -14.00 6.28 -21.08
C LYS A 36 -15.48 5.99 -20.85
N GLN A 37 -16.32 6.97 -21.12
CA GLN A 37 -17.77 6.84 -20.90
C GLN A 37 -18.38 5.63 -21.63
N SER A 38 -17.97 5.34 -22.86
CA SER A 38 -18.44 4.18 -23.62
C SER A 38 -18.03 2.86 -22.97
N VAL A 39 -16.81 2.78 -22.46
CA VAL A 39 -16.27 1.58 -21.77
C VAL A 39 -16.99 1.39 -20.43
N CYS A 40 -17.21 2.47 -19.69
CA CYS A 40 -17.99 2.44 -18.46
C CYS A 40 -19.41 1.90 -18.70
N GLN A 41 -20.10 2.37 -19.75
CA GLN A 41 -21.44 1.85 -20.12
C GLN A 41 -21.41 0.37 -20.48
N SER A 42 -20.39 -0.10 -21.21
CA SER A 42 -20.22 -1.52 -21.54
C SER A 42 -19.96 -2.36 -20.30
N MET A 43 -19.17 -1.84 -19.36
CA MET A 43 -18.89 -2.48 -18.08
C MET A 43 -20.16 -2.61 -17.22
N LEU A 44 -20.96 -1.55 -17.09
CA LEU A 44 -22.22 -1.62 -16.35
C LEU A 44 -23.22 -2.59 -16.99
N LYS A 45 -23.28 -2.63 -18.33
CA LYS A 45 -24.08 -3.62 -19.05
C LYS A 45 -23.60 -5.05 -18.77
N ALA A 46 -22.29 -5.29 -18.76
CA ALA A 46 -21.73 -6.59 -18.40
C ALA A 46 -22.06 -6.96 -16.95
N CYS A 47 -22.09 -6.01 -16.01
CA CYS A 47 -22.55 -6.24 -14.64
C CYS A 47 -24.00 -6.76 -14.61
N ASP A 48 -24.91 -6.19 -15.41
CA ASP A 48 -26.29 -6.64 -15.51
C ASP A 48 -26.39 -8.07 -16.08
N GLU A 49 -25.71 -8.34 -17.19
CA GLU A 49 -25.76 -9.62 -17.90
C GLU A 49 -25.10 -10.75 -17.09
N MET A 50 -24.08 -10.42 -16.28
CA MET A 50 -23.33 -11.37 -15.46
C MET A 50 -23.80 -11.42 -14.01
N GLN A 51 -24.95 -10.84 -13.70
CA GLN A 51 -25.53 -10.88 -12.36
C GLN A 51 -25.69 -12.32 -11.86
N GLY A 52 -25.21 -12.59 -10.63
CA GLY A 52 -25.23 -13.93 -10.03
C GLY A 52 -24.08 -14.86 -10.46
N LYS A 53 -23.13 -14.42 -11.29
CA LYS A 53 -21.92 -15.20 -11.66
C LYS A 53 -20.78 -15.08 -10.65
N GLY A 54 -21.01 -14.44 -9.51
CA GLY A 54 -20.03 -14.37 -8.40
C GLY A 54 -18.79 -13.54 -8.75
N ILE A 55 -18.92 -12.49 -9.57
CA ILE A 55 -17.80 -11.60 -9.92
C ILE A 55 -17.73 -10.47 -8.89
N LEU A 56 -16.57 -10.28 -8.28
CA LEU A 56 -16.24 -9.11 -7.48
C LEU A 56 -15.57 -8.07 -8.39
N LEU A 57 -16.19 -6.90 -8.56
CA LEU A 57 -15.61 -5.79 -9.32
C LEU A 57 -15.11 -4.71 -8.35
N ILE A 58 -13.85 -4.33 -8.49
CA ILE A 58 -13.18 -3.31 -7.66
C ILE A 58 -12.65 -2.23 -8.59
N LEU A 59 -12.99 -0.98 -8.30
CA LEU A 59 -12.45 0.21 -8.96
C LEU A 59 -11.53 0.93 -7.97
N THR A 60 -10.31 1.26 -8.39
CA THR A 60 -9.33 1.98 -7.57
C THR A 60 -8.85 3.23 -8.30
N ASP A 61 -8.78 4.34 -7.57
CA ASP A 61 -8.16 5.59 -8.02
C ASP A 61 -8.08 6.59 -6.86
N THR A 62 -7.54 7.79 -7.13
CA THR A 62 -7.63 8.90 -6.20
C THR A 62 -9.10 9.27 -5.93
N LYS A 63 -9.36 9.83 -4.75
CA LYS A 63 -10.72 10.28 -4.40
C LYS A 63 -11.28 11.26 -5.45
N GLN A 64 -10.42 12.17 -5.93
CA GLN A 64 -10.82 13.19 -6.92
C GLN A 64 -11.24 12.56 -8.24
N ASP A 65 -10.50 11.56 -8.71
CA ASP A 65 -10.75 10.89 -9.99
C ASP A 65 -11.95 9.96 -9.89
N MET A 66 -12.14 9.25 -8.77
CA MET A 66 -13.35 8.48 -8.51
C MET A 66 -14.59 9.38 -8.45
N ASP A 67 -14.52 10.55 -7.79
CA ASP A 67 -15.63 11.51 -7.77
C ASP A 67 -15.92 12.07 -9.18
N ARG A 68 -14.89 12.23 -10.03
CA ARG A 68 -15.05 12.58 -11.46
C ARG A 68 -15.78 11.49 -12.22
N LEU A 69 -15.37 10.23 -12.11
CA LEU A 69 -16.00 9.09 -12.75
C LEU A 69 -17.50 9.01 -12.41
N ILE A 70 -17.83 9.14 -11.12
CA ILE A 70 -19.20 9.08 -10.63
C ILE A 70 -20.03 10.26 -11.17
N ARG A 71 -19.46 11.48 -11.20
CA ARG A 71 -20.17 12.65 -11.78
C ARG A 71 -20.46 12.46 -13.28
N MET A 72 -19.53 11.88 -14.02
CA MET A 72 -19.70 11.60 -15.47
C MET A 72 -20.64 10.44 -15.74
N ASN A 73 -20.70 9.48 -14.83
CA ASN A 73 -21.49 8.26 -14.96
C ASN A 73 -22.25 7.97 -13.64
N PRO A 74 -23.34 8.70 -13.33
CA PRO A 74 -24.05 8.55 -12.05
C PRO A 74 -24.56 7.14 -11.77
N LYS A 75 -24.85 6.36 -12.82
CA LYS A 75 -25.28 4.95 -12.70
C LYS A 75 -24.23 4.04 -12.05
N VAL A 76 -22.95 4.44 -12.02
CA VAL A 76 -21.90 3.67 -11.33
C VAL A 76 -22.29 3.45 -9.86
N GLN A 77 -22.91 4.42 -9.21
CA GLN A 77 -23.34 4.30 -7.81
C GLN A 77 -24.38 3.20 -7.56
N ASP A 78 -25.16 2.85 -8.58
CA ASP A 78 -26.19 1.80 -8.46
C ASP A 78 -25.56 0.39 -8.35
N TYR A 79 -24.34 0.23 -8.88
CA TYR A 79 -23.60 -1.04 -8.89
C TYR A 79 -22.56 -1.14 -7.77
N PHE A 80 -22.00 -0.01 -7.34
CA PHE A 80 -20.94 0.05 -6.33
C PHE A 80 -21.48 0.62 -5.02
N ASN A 81 -21.98 -0.26 -4.16
CA ASN A 81 -22.60 0.09 -2.87
C ASN A 81 -21.59 0.12 -1.69
N VAL A 82 -20.34 -0.25 -1.92
CA VAL A 82 -19.27 -0.21 -0.92
C VAL A 82 -18.20 0.78 -1.40
N LYS A 83 -17.91 1.78 -0.59
CA LYS A 83 -16.82 2.73 -0.80
C LYS A 83 -15.84 2.60 0.36
N ILE A 84 -14.57 2.44 0.03
CA ILE A 84 -13.46 2.38 0.99
C ILE A 84 -12.55 3.56 0.71
N ASP A 85 -12.49 4.52 1.63
CA ASP A 85 -11.54 5.62 1.57
C ASP A 85 -10.27 5.20 2.32
N ILE A 86 -9.17 5.04 1.60
CA ILE A 86 -7.85 4.79 2.18
C ILE A 86 -7.23 6.16 2.46
N GLN A 87 -7.10 6.49 3.75
CA GLN A 87 -6.46 7.73 4.16
C GLN A 87 -4.95 7.61 3.98
N VAL A 88 -4.32 8.67 3.49
CA VAL A 88 -2.86 8.80 3.53
C VAL A 88 -2.46 8.87 5.01
N LEU A 89 -1.52 8.02 5.41
CA LEU A 89 -0.98 8.07 6.77
C LEU A 89 -0.18 9.36 6.94
N ASP A 90 -0.43 10.06 8.05
CA ASP A 90 0.45 11.14 8.49
C ASP A 90 1.80 10.59 8.97
N ASN A 91 2.74 11.46 9.31
CA ASN A 91 4.06 11.03 9.74
C ASN A 91 4.01 10.14 10.99
N ASP A 92 3.10 10.40 11.91
CA ASP A 92 2.92 9.57 13.12
C ASP A 92 2.36 8.18 12.75
N GLY A 93 1.41 8.11 11.83
CA GLY A 93 0.87 6.87 11.30
C GLY A 93 1.92 6.03 10.57
N LEU A 94 2.78 6.68 9.76
CA LEU A 94 3.90 6.04 9.07
C LEU A 94 4.96 5.52 10.06
N VAL A 95 5.26 6.27 11.11
CA VAL A 95 6.17 5.83 12.18
C VAL A 95 5.59 4.62 12.93
N ASN A 96 4.32 4.66 13.29
CA ASN A 96 3.66 3.54 13.94
C ASN A 96 3.66 2.30 13.05
N PHE A 97 3.35 2.46 11.76
CA PHE A 97 3.49 1.37 10.78
C PHE A 97 4.92 0.80 10.75
N GLY A 98 5.94 1.67 10.71
CA GLY A 98 7.34 1.26 10.71
C GLY A 98 7.73 0.47 11.96
N ARG A 99 7.20 0.84 13.14
CA ARG A 99 7.41 0.09 14.40
C ARG A 99 6.81 -1.30 14.34
N GLU A 100 5.56 -1.43 13.87
CA GLU A 100 4.91 -2.74 13.74
C GLU A 100 5.62 -3.61 12.69
N TYR A 101 6.00 -3.02 11.54
CA TYR A 101 6.77 -3.75 10.53
C TYR A 101 8.12 -4.25 11.06
N ALA A 102 8.85 -3.42 11.84
CA ALA A 102 10.09 -3.85 12.48
C ALA A 102 9.83 -5.03 13.43
N ARG A 103 8.72 -4.98 14.19
CA ARG A 103 8.30 -6.02 15.13
C ARG A 103 8.00 -7.36 14.43
N GLU A 104 7.35 -7.31 13.27
CA GLU A 104 7.13 -8.50 12.42
C GLU A 104 8.43 -9.14 11.94
N GLN A 105 9.52 -8.37 11.88
CA GLN A 105 10.87 -8.84 11.53
C GLN A 105 11.72 -9.20 12.76
N GLU A 106 11.12 -9.29 13.96
CA GLU A 106 11.79 -9.56 15.24
C GLU A 106 12.75 -8.45 15.72
N TYR A 107 12.48 -7.19 15.30
CA TYR A 107 13.21 -6.00 15.75
C TYR A 107 12.29 -5.06 16.51
N SER A 108 12.84 -4.41 17.54
CA SER A 108 12.21 -3.25 18.19
C SER A 108 12.97 -1.97 17.85
N ILE A 109 12.37 -0.81 18.07
CA ILE A 109 12.99 0.50 17.82
C ILE A 109 12.98 1.27 19.13
N ASP A 110 14.14 1.74 19.60
CA ASP A 110 14.21 2.60 20.79
C ASP A 110 13.74 4.04 20.48
N ASP A 111 13.57 4.86 21.51
CA ASP A 111 13.02 6.22 21.37
C ASP A 111 13.85 7.09 20.41
N MET A 112 15.17 6.95 20.42
CA MET A 112 16.06 7.69 19.51
C MET A 112 15.99 7.13 18.08
N GLY A 113 15.81 5.83 17.94
CA GLY A 113 15.53 5.18 16.64
C GLY A 113 14.19 5.61 16.06
N VAL A 114 13.15 5.76 16.89
CA VAL A 114 11.84 6.29 16.48
C VAL A 114 11.97 7.73 15.97
N LEU A 115 12.72 8.58 16.68
CA LEU A 115 12.98 9.96 16.23
C LEU A 115 13.75 9.98 14.90
N ALA A 116 14.75 9.10 14.74
CA ALA A 116 15.51 9.00 13.50
C ALA A 116 14.62 8.49 12.32
N LEU A 117 13.73 7.55 12.58
CA LEU A 117 12.74 7.10 11.59
C LEU A 117 11.80 8.26 11.18
N TYR A 118 11.28 9.00 12.16
CA TYR A 118 10.42 10.18 11.91
C TYR A 118 11.14 11.20 11.02
N ASN A 119 12.38 11.55 11.35
CA ASN A 119 13.16 12.50 10.56
C ASN A 119 13.39 12.00 9.12
N ARG A 120 13.66 10.71 8.93
CA ARG A 120 13.83 10.12 7.60
C ARG A 120 12.55 10.14 6.77
N ILE A 121 11.40 9.97 7.41
CA ILE A 121 10.08 10.10 6.77
C ILE A 121 9.87 11.57 6.38
N GLU A 122 10.09 12.52 7.31
CA GLU A 122 9.92 13.94 7.08
C GLU A 122 10.81 14.48 5.96
N GLU A 123 12.08 14.03 5.87
CA GLU A 123 13.00 14.39 4.80
C GLU A 123 12.53 13.95 3.39
N ARG A 124 11.76 12.87 3.30
CA ARG A 124 11.20 12.38 2.03
C ARG A 124 9.84 12.99 1.69
N GLN A 125 9.13 13.48 2.71
CA GLN A 125 7.81 14.09 2.55
C GLN A 125 7.93 15.44 1.86
N THR A 126 7.25 15.62 0.73
CA THR A 126 7.19 16.90 0.01
C THR A 126 5.75 17.24 -0.36
N ASN A 127 5.51 18.46 -0.82
CA ASN A 127 4.17 18.87 -1.28
C ASN A 127 3.67 18.05 -2.50
N GLU A 128 4.60 17.46 -3.26
CA GLU A 128 4.31 16.71 -4.48
C GLU A 128 4.45 15.19 -4.28
N HIS A 129 5.05 14.77 -3.15
CA HIS A 129 5.29 13.35 -2.86
C HIS A 129 4.93 13.04 -1.40
N ALA A 130 3.90 12.22 -1.23
CA ALA A 130 3.54 11.64 0.06
C ALA A 130 4.31 10.31 0.24
N VAL A 131 5.03 10.19 1.36
CA VAL A 131 5.76 8.96 1.69
C VAL A 131 4.80 7.79 1.84
N THR A 132 5.12 6.69 1.19
CA THR A 132 4.32 5.47 1.18
C THR A 132 4.76 4.48 2.25
N VAL A 133 3.91 3.51 2.58
CA VAL A 133 4.26 2.41 3.49
C VAL A 133 5.41 1.57 2.94
N GLU A 134 5.53 1.42 1.61
CA GLU A 134 6.65 0.70 1.00
C GLU A 134 7.99 1.42 1.23
N GLU A 135 8.01 2.74 1.15
CA GLU A 135 9.21 3.52 1.45
C GLU A 135 9.59 3.44 2.93
N VAL A 136 8.61 3.34 3.84
CA VAL A 136 8.88 3.09 5.26
C VAL A 136 9.47 1.69 5.46
N LYS A 137 8.96 0.66 4.78
CA LYS A 137 9.57 -0.69 4.81
C LYS A 137 11.01 -0.66 4.31
N GLU A 138 11.31 0.11 3.25
CA GLU A 138 12.69 0.28 2.77
C GLU A 138 13.60 0.89 3.84
N ILE A 139 13.14 1.95 4.53
CA ILE A 139 13.89 2.59 5.62
C ILE A 139 14.19 1.59 6.75
N ILE A 140 13.19 0.82 7.16
CA ILE A 140 13.36 -0.20 8.21
C ILE A 140 14.33 -1.30 7.75
N ASN A 141 14.18 -1.82 6.53
CA ASN A 141 15.06 -2.85 5.98
C ASN A 141 16.51 -2.38 5.85
N GLU A 142 16.73 -1.09 5.52
CA GLU A 142 18.06 -0.48 5.55
C GLU A 142 18.63 -0.44 6.97
N ALA A 143 17.82 -0.03 7.95
CA ALA A 143 18.24 0.01 9.35
C ALA A 143 18.58 -1.39 9.89
N ILE A 144 17.78 -2.41 9.56
CA ILE A 144 18.06 -3.81 9.89
C ILE A 144 19.41 -4.24 9.29
N LYS A 145 19.64 -3.98 8.01
CA LYS A 145 20.91 -4.30 7.35
C LYS A 145 22.11 -3.60 8.01
N HIS A 146 21.92 -2.36 8.48
CA HIS A 146 22.97 -1.64 9.22
C HIS A 146 23.20 -2.24 10.60
N ALA A 147 22.14 -2.67 11.26
CA ALA A 147 22.20 -3.35 12.54
C ALA A 147 22.98 -4.68 12.45
N ASP A 148 22.73 -5.45 11.42
CA ASP A 148 23.33 -6.77 11.19
C ASP A 148 24.79 -6.72 10.71
N LYS A 149 25.14 -5.67 9.94
CA LYS A 149 26.49 -5.53 9.34
C LYS A 149 27.60 -5.14 10.32
N LYS A 150 27.30 -4.86 11.57
CA LYS A 150 28.31 -4.42 12.55
C LYS A 150 29.03 -5.62 13.16
N ASN A 151 30.16 -5.93 12.58
CA ASN A 151 31.35 -6.67 12.97
C ASN A 151 31.60 -6.84 14.49
N ILE A 152 32.80 -7.03 14.96
CA ILE A 152 33.28 -7.35 16.31
C ILE A 152 32.55 -6.56 17.44
N SER A 153 32.19 -5.30 17.22
CA SER A 153 31.38 -4.49 18.15
C SER A 153 29.95 -5.03 18.32
N HIS A 154 29.35 -5.57 17.28
CA HIS A 154 28.05 -6.23 17.34
C HIS A 154 28.11 -7.52 18.15
N PHE A 155 29.14 -8.31 17.95
CA PHE A 155 29.37 -9.53 18.74
C PHE A 155 29.49 -9.22 20.25
N MET A 156 30.18 -8.14 20.59
CA MET A 156 30.30 -7.70 22.00
C MET A 156 28.95 -7.17 22.55
N ASP A 157 28.20 -6.43 21.77
CA ASP A 157 26.87 -5.93 22.16
C ASP A 157 25.85 -7.08 22.33
N VAL A 158 25.95 -8.13 21.53
CA VAL A 158 25.13 -9.35 21.62
C VAL A 158 25.53 -10.16 22.86
N VAL A 159 26.84 -10.40 23.06
CA VAL A 159 27.37 -11.16 24.24
C VAL A 159 27.00 -10.52 25.56
N PHE A 160 26.93 -9.18 25.62
CA PHE A 160 26.53 -8.45 26.84
C PHE A 160 25.03 -8.14 26.90
N ALA A 161 24.20 -8.72 26.06
CA ALA A 161 22.72 -8.52 25.95
C ALA A 161 22.30 -7.02 25.89
N LYS A 162 23.21 -6.13 25.49
CA LYS A 162 22.95 -4.66 25.43
C LYS A 162 22.09 -4.23 24.26
N ARG A 163 21.74 -5.16 23.37
CA ARG A 163 21.02 -4.87 22.13
C ARG A 163 19.66 -5.57 22.05
N TYR A 164 19.26 -6.24 23.11
CA TYR A 164 17.94 -6.88 23.20
C TYR A 164 17.03 -6.06 24.12
N ASP A 165 15.76 -6.00 23.79
CA ASP A 165 14.75 -5.47 24.68
C ASP A 165 14.23 -6.53 25.66
N LYS A 166 13.13 -6.23 26.36
CA LYS A 166 12.52 -7.15 27.35
C LYS A 166 11.79 -8.33 26.70
N GLU A 167 11.54 -8.27 25.41
CA GLU A 167 10.86 -9.29 24.61
C GLU A 167 11.86 -10.08 23.73
N ASP A 168 13.16 -9.98 24.03
CA ASP A 168 14.29 -10.61 23.30
C ASP A 168 14.41 -10.18 21.82
N MET A 169 13.82 -9.03 21.44
CA MET A 169 13.96 -8.46 20.11
C MET A 169 15.22 -7.61 19.98
N ILE A 170 15.84 -7.61 18.81
CA ILE A 170 17.01 -6.77 18.52
C ILE A 170 16.57 -5.31 18.40
N VAL A 171 17.20 -4.40 19.14
CA VAL A 171 16.85 -2.98 19.18
C VAL A 171 17.53 -2.21 18.05
N LEU A 172 16.75 -1.63 17.14
CA LEU A 172 17.22 -0.64 16.17
C LEU A 172 17.37 0.72 16.87
N ARG A 173 18.51 1.35 16.69
CA ARG A 173 18.89 2.61 17.34
C ARG A 173 19.08 3.71 16.28
N GLU A 174 19.13 4.96 16.70
CA GLU A 174 19.39 6.12 15.83
C GLU A 174 20.49 5.86 14.79
N LYS A 175 21.63 5.33 15.22
CA LYS A 175 22.79 5.04 14.35
C LYS A 175 22.51 4.07 13.21
N ASP A 176 21.47 3.25 13.32
CA ASP A 176 21.09 2.27 12.30
C ASP A 176 20.27 2.92 11.17
N PHE A 177 19.66 4.08 11.44
CA PHE A 177 18.91 4.89 10.50
C PHE A 177 19.74 5.94 9.75
N ILE A 178 21.01 6.18 10.14
CA ILE A 178 21.86 7.18 9.49
C ILE A 178 22.34 6.65 8.13
N LYS A 179 22.06 7.40 7.06
CA LYS A 179 22.65 7.15 5.74
C LYS A 179 24.16 7.42 5.80
N LYS A 180 24.95 6.47 5.32
CA LYS A 180 26.40 6.68 5.08
C LYS A 180 26.63 7.16 3.67
#